data_e342696db88480132a4f7d755f6b341e
#
_entry.id   e342696db88480132a4f7d755f6b341e
#
_cell.length_a   1.000
_cell.length_b   1.000
_cell.length_c   1.000
_cell.angle_alpha   90.00
_cell.angle_beta   90.00
_cell.angle_gamma   90.00
#
_symmetry.space_group_name_H-M   'P 1'
#
loop_
_entity.id
_entity.type
_entity.pdbx_description
1 polymer ?
#
loop_
_entity_poly.entity_id
_entity_poly.type
_entity_poly.pdbx_seq_one_letter_code
_entity_poly.pdbx_strand_id
1 'polypeptide(L)'
;CIRDRTWGPLITVKDDGENRCRNQVPVYLPDINRIILLSCWNPGATGTNSIFVTYSDDEGLTWAKEKDITASVTPDKYRWYATGPCHGIVKQFEPHKGRIVVPCNHNTTTSGAGRSHVIYSDDKGETWHLGGIMDVDYTNESTVTELSNGDLMLNMRKQSDTEKYRMVSTSTDGGLTWTSCKYTTLKEPICQGSILFYGLGDDGKGIILFSNPDSQTNRNNNTLKMSEDDGVTWKKQYSYTGSDYGGYSDIARYPDGTIGVLYEYGFKNIGGIAFQNVELSQLQ
;
A
#
# COMPACT_ATOMS: atom_id res chain seq x y z
N CYS A 1 14.13 9.53 7.51
CA CYS A 1 13.20 10.66 7.59
C CYS A 1 13.64 11.74 6.62
N ILE A 2 12.71 12.31 5.86
CA ILE A 2 12.95 13.49 5.04
C ILE A 2 12.36 14.67 5.80
N ARG A 3 13.23 15.54 6.31
CA ARG A 3 12.84 16.87 6.76
C ARG A 3 13.38 17.88 5.77
N ASP A 4 12.57 18.86 5.41
CA ASP A 4 12.96 19.94 4.50
C ASP A 4 13.60 19.41 3.18
N ARG A 5 13.15 18.21 2.74
CA ARG A 5 13.66 17.50 1.54
C ARG A 5 15.14 17.08 1.63
N THR A 6 15.66 16.98 2.85
CA THR A 6 17.01 16.42 3.13
C THR A 6 16.90 15.10 3.88
N TRP A 7 17.81 14.19 3.59
CA TRP A 7 17.86 12.91 4.27
C TRP A 7 18.65 13.02 5.57
N GLY A 8 18.02 12.66 6.70
CA GLY A 8 18.68 12.48 7.97
C GLY A 8 19.38 11.11 8.11
N PRO A 9 20.00 10.84 9.25
CA PRO A 9 20.54 9.52 9.55
C PRO A 9 19.41 8.48 9.62
N LEU A 10 19.74 7.23 9.31
CA LEU A 10 18.81 6.12 9.49
C LEU A 10 18.47 5.91 10.96
N ILE A 11 17.19 5.72 11.22
CA ILE A 11 16.67 5.40 12.56
C ILE A 11 16.14 3.97 12.52
N THR A 12 16.68 3.11 13.38
CA THR A 12 16.16 1.74 13.53
C THR A 12 14.87 1.79 14.34
N VAL A 13 13.76 1.45 13.73
CA VAL A 13 12.45 1.38 14.37
C VAL A 13 12.25 0.04 15.07
N LYS A 14 12.67 -1.04 14.43
CA LYS A 14 12.59 -2.40 14.98
C LYS A 14 13.78 -3.22 14.51
N ASP A 15 14.45 -3.85 15.47
CA ASP A 15 15.47 -4.87 15.26
C ASP A 15 15.24 -5.99 16.28
N ASP A 16 15.17 -7.22 15.81
CA ASP A 16 15.01 -8.41 16.66
C ASP A 16 16.02 -9.51 16.24
N GLY A 17 17.24 -9.07 15.96
CA GLY A 17 18.36 -9.94 15.62
C GLY A 17 18.10 -10.75 14.36
N GLU A 18 18.06 -12.09 14.48
CA GLU A 18 17.88 -12.99 13.33
C GLU A 18 16.41 -13.10 12.87
N ASN A 19 15.46 -12.58 13.65
CA ASN A 19 14.05 -12.59 13.28
C ASN A 19 13.74 -11.55 12.19
N ARG A 20 12.69 -11.80 11.45
CA ARG A 20 12.35 -10.95 10.30
C ARG A 20 11.28 -9.94 10.66
N CYS A 21 11.61 -8.65 10.51
CA CYS A 21 10.68 -7.53 10.60
C CYS A 21 10.48 -6.97 9.17
N ARG A 22 9.28 -7.08 8.61
CA ARG A 22 9.02 -6.76 7.20
C ARG A 22 7.59 -6.34 6.92
N ASN A 23 7.31 -5.98 5.66
CA ASN A 23 5.99 -5.59 5.18
C ASN A 23 5.44 -4.39 5.94
N GLN A 24 6.25 -3.35 6.06
CA GLN A 24 5.89 -2.13 6.78
C GLN A 24 4.80 -1.37 6.05
N VAL A 25 3.85 -0.83 6.83
CA VAL A 25 2.78 0.04 6.35
C VAL A 25 2.70 1.27 7.24
N PRO A 26 3.19 2.42 6.77
CA PRO A 26 2.99 3.69 7.45
C PRO A 26 1.57 4.22 7.19
N VAL A 27 0.98 4.86 8.20
CA VAL A 27 -0.26 5.64 8.08
C VAL A 27 -0.07 6.96 8.81
N TYR A 28 -0.29 8.07 8.14
CA TYR A 28 -0.22 9.38 8.77
C TYR A 28 -1.60 9.88 9.20
N LEU A 29 -1.72 10.29 10.45
CA LEU A 29 -2.90 10.87 11.03
C LEU A 29 -2.69 12.38 11.21
N PRO A 30 -3.17 13.21 10.26
CA PRO A 30 -2.88 14.66 10.28
C PRO A 30 -3.49 15.38 11.49
N ASP A 31 -4.65 14.94 11.98
CA ASP A 31 -5.37 15.58 13.09
C ASP A 31 -4.57 15.61 14.40
N ILE A 32 -3.68 14.66 14.60
CA ILE A 32 -2.88 14.53 15.83
C ILE A 32 -1.37 14.47 15.53
N ASN A 33 -0.97 14.71 14.29
CA ASN A 33 0.43 14.64 13.82
C ASN A 33 1.12 13.32 14.20
N ARG A 34 0.43 12.18 14.03
CA ARG A 34 0.92 10.85 14.39
C ARG A 34 1.23 10.03 13.15
N ILE A 35 2.36 9.34 13.16
CA ILE A 35 2.65 8.27 12.21
C ILE A 35 2.43 6.94 12.90
N ILE A 36 1.49 6.14 12.41
CA ILE A 36 1.34 4.73 12.79
C ILE A 36 2.17 3.89 11.85
N LEU A 37 2.84 2.88 12.37
CA LEU A 37 3.59 1.91 11.58
C LEU A 37 3.15 0.49 11.94
N LEU A 38 2.59 -0.20 10.97
CA LEU A 38 2.32 -1.64 11.08
C LEU A 38 3.48 -2.43 10.47
N SER A 39 3.75 -3.60 11.02
CA SER A 39 4.77 -4.50 10.49
C SER A 39 4.44 -5.94 10.81
N CYS A 40 5.01 -6.86 10.02
CA CYS A 40 4.98 -8.29 10.30
C CYS A 40 6.29 -8.72 10.92
N TRP A 41 6.18 -9.54 11.94
CA TRP A 41 7.29 -10.21 12.59
C TRP A 41 7.20 -11.71 12.36
N ASN A 42 8.33 -12.36 12.13
CA ASN A 42 8.39 -13.80 11.90
C ASN A 42 9.63 -14.40 12.58
N PRO A 43 9.46 -15.42 13.44
CA PRO A 43 10.59 -16.09 14.11
C PRO A 43 11.35 -16.98 13.10
N GLY A 44 12.35 -16.41 12.44
CA GLY A 44 13.15 -17.11 11.45
C GLY A 44 12.40 -17.42 10.15
N ALA A 45 12.65 -18.61 9.57
CA ALA A 45 12.15 -18.97 8.23
C ALA A 45 10.79 -19.70 8.22
N THR A 46 10.33 -20.23 9.32
CA THR A 46 9.25 -21.23 9.37
C THR A 46 8.05 -20.87 10.25
N GLY A 47 8.10 -19.78 10.98
CA GLY A 47 7.01 -19.37 11.88
C GLY A 47 5.86 -18.67 11.14
N THR A 48 4.69 -18.65 11.77
CA THR A 48 3.55 -17.84 11.36
C THR A 48 3.84 -16.38 11.68
N ASN A 49 3.49 -15.47 10.76
CA ASN A 49 3.71 -14.05 10.97
C ASN A 49 2.78 -13.51 12.06
N SER A 50 3.35 -12.76 13.00
CA SER A 50 2.61 -11.88 13.92
C SER A 50 2.57 -10.47 13.37
N ILE A 51 1.53 -9.72 13.74
CA ILE A 51 1.29 -8.37 13.27
C ILE A 51 1.43 -7.41 14.45
N PHE A 52 2.31 -6.43 14.29
CA PHE A 52 2.59 -5.43 15.30
C PHE A 52 2.24 -4.04 14.80
N VAL A 53 1.84 -3.18 15.71
CA VAL A 53 1.62 -1.76 15.49
C VAL A 53 2.43 -0.95 16.50
N THR A 54 3.06 0.12 16.03
CA THR A 54 3.72 1.15 16.84
C THR A 54 3.36 2.53 16.27
N TYR A 55 3.70 3.59 16.96
CA TYR A 55 3.47 4.95 16.49
C TYR A 55 4.58 5.91 16.92
N SER A 56 4.67 7.01 16.21
CA SER A 56 5.52 8.16 16.49
C SER A 56 4.70 9.44 16.48
N ASP A 57 4.90 10.28 17.51
CA ASP A 57 4.28 11.62 17.64
C ASP A 57 5.29 12.74 17.39
N ASP A 58 6.50 12.41 16.94
CA ASP A 58 7.61 13.33 16.69
C ASP A 58 8.25 13.14 15.29
N GLU A 59 7.40 12.89 14.30
CA GLU A 59 7.81 12.75 12.90
C GLU A 59 8.78 11.59 12.64
N GLY A 60 8.66 10.50 13.42
CA GLY A 60 9.46 9.29 13.27
C GLY A 60 10.83 9.32 13.95
N LEU A 61 11.09 10.31 14.83
CA LEU A 61 12.34 10.36 15.59
C LEU A 61 12.39 9.34 16.71
N THR A 62 11.27 9.19 17.43
CA THR A 62 11.09 8.16 18.44
C THR A 62 9.79 7.37 18.19
N TRP A 63 9.76 6.14 18.68
CA TRP A 63 8.66 5.23 18.48
C TRP A 63 8.19 4.61 19.79
N ALA A 64 6.88 4.54 19.94
CA ALA A 64 6.26 3.90 21.10
C ALA A 64 6.56 2.39 21.13
N LYS A 65 6.38 1.77 22.31
CA LYS A 65 6.46 0.31 22.42
C LYS A 65 5.41 -0.31 21.51
N GLU A 66 5.83 -1.28 20.69
CA GLU A 66 4.94 -2.01 19.80
C GLU A 66 3.88 -2.84 20.55
N LYS A 67 2.70 -2.97 19.94
CA LYS A 67 1.57 -3.75 20.42
C LYS A 67 1.30 -4.88 19.42
N ASP A 68 1.16 -6.11 19.92
CA ASP A 68 0.71 -7.24 19.12
C ASP A 68 -0.80 -7.14 18.89
N ILE A 69 -1.22 -7.11 17.62
CA ILE A 69 -2.62 -7.07 17.19
C ILE A 69 -3.03 -8.33 16.43
N THR A 70 -2.17 -9.33 16.36
CA THR A 70 -2.36 -10.54 15.57
C THR A 70 -3.73 -11.17 15.75
N ALA A 71 -4.15 -11.37 17.00
CA ALA A 71 -5.40 -12.08 17.32
C ALA A 71 -6.67 -11.34 16.81
N SER A 72 -6.60 -10.00 16.65
CA SER A 72 -7.76 -9.19 16.24
C SER A 72 -7.87 -9.00 14.72
N VAL A 73 -6.80 -9.26 13.98
CA VAL A 73 -6.71 -8.92 12.55
C VAL A 73 -6.45 -10.13 11.64
N THR A 74 -6.27 -11.32 12.19
CA THR A 74 -6.00 -12.51 11.38
C THR A 74 -7.27 -13.29 11.08
N PRO A 75 -7.44 -13.76 9.83
CA PRO A 75 -8.52 -14.69 9.50
C PRO A 75 -8.34 -16.03 10.20
N ASP A 76 -9.44 -16.75 10.40
CA ASP A 76 -9.36 -18.14 10.81
C ASP A 76 -8.55 -18.98 9.81
N LYS A 77 -7.68 -19.85 10.32
CA LYS A 77 -6.92 -20.80 9.48
C LYS A 77 -6.02 -20.17 8.41
N TYR A 78 -5.24 -19.17 8.77
CA TYR A 78 -4.18 -18.63 7.90
C TYR A 78 -2.84 -19.36 8.14
N ARG A 79 -1.97 -19.37 7.11
CA ARG A 79 -0.60 -19.91 7.20
C ARG A 79 0.46 -18.84 7.17
N TRP A 80 0.24 -17.82 6.36
CA TRP A 80 1.16 -16.73 6.15
C TRP A 80 0.35 -15.44 6.06
N TYR A 81 0.91 -14.35 6.52
CA TYR A 81 0.24 -13.06 6.56
C TYR A 81 1.23 -11.94 6.23
N ALA A 82 0.81 -10.93 5.50
CA ALA A 82 1.55 -9.69 5.31
C ALA A 82 0.63 -8.48 5.31
N THR A 83 1.11 -7.39 5.91
CA THR A 83 0.59 -6.05 5.70
C THR A 83 1.18 -5.47 4.42
N GLY A 84 0.45 -4.67 3.66
CA GLY A 84 0.87 -3.95 2.46
C GLY A 84 1.60 -4.80 1.40
N PRO A 85 2.89 -4.48 1.12
CA PRO A 85 3.67 -3.36 1.65
C PRO A 85 3.44 -2.09 0.81
N CYS A 86 2.97 -1.05 1.41
CA CYS A 86 2.82 0.33 0.96
C CYS A 86 2.14 1.11 2.08
N HIS A 87 1.74 2.34 1.88
CA HIS A 87 1.02 3.10 2.90
C HIS A 87 -0.42 2.61 3.10
N GLY A 88 -0.98 2.82 4.29
CA GLY A 88 -2.41 2.77 4.58
C GLY A 88 -3.00 4.18 4.52
N ILE A 89 -4.33 4.26 4.55
CA ILE A 89 -5.05 5.53 4.42
C ILE A 89 -5.90 5.85 5.65
N VAL A 90 -6.21 7.14 5.81
CA VAL A 90 -7.30 7.62 6.67
C VAL A 90 -8.39 8.14 5.76
N LYS A 91 -9.60 7.59 5.87
CA LYS A 91 -10.75 8.01 5.06
C LYS A 91 -11.07 9.50 5.28
N GLN A 92 -11.25 10.22 4.19
CA GLN A 92 -11.56 11.65 4.19
C GLN A 92 -13.05 11.93 4.03
N PHE A 93 -13.79 11.01 3.42
CA PHE A 93 -15.21 11.15 3.09
C PHE A 93 -16.07 10.13 3.87
N GLU A 94 -17.37 10.43 3.97
CA GLU A 94 -18.35 9.45 4.47
C GLU A 94 -18.61 8.33 3.44
N PRO A 95 -19.06 7.15 3.85
CA PRO A 95 -19.22 6.71 5.24
C PRO A 95 -17.89 6.41 5.91
N HIS A 96 -17.88 6.39 7.24
CA HIS A 96 -16.73 6.07 8.08
C HIS A 96 -15.52 7.02 7.93
N LYS A 97 -15.77 8.32 7.76
CA LYS A 97 -14.72 9.35 7.79
C LYS A 97 -13.87 9.22 9.05
N GLY A 98 -12.55 9.24 8.89
CA GLY A 98 -11.57 9.05 9.99
C GLY A 98 -11.14 7.60 10.21
N ARG A 99 -11.80 6.62 9.56
CA ARG A 99 -11.37 5.22 9.60
C ARG A 99 -9.99 5.07 8.98
N ILE A 100 -9.08 4.42 9.69
CA ILE A 100 -7.81 3.96 9.13
C ILE A 100 -8.07 2.64 8.40
N VAL A 101 -7.56 2.52 7.18
CA VAL A 101 -7.65 1.28 6.38
C VAL A 101 -6.26 0.88 5.91
N VAL A 102 -5.89 -0.36 6.19
CA VAL A 102 -4.57 -0.94 5.85
C VAL A 102 -4.77 -2.16 4.97
N PRO A 103 -4.19 -2.18 3.76
CA PRO A 103 -4.25 -3.34 2.90
C PRO A 103 -3.36 -4.45 3.45
N CYS A 104 -3.83 -5.69 3.31
CA CYS A 104 -3.16 -6.90 3.79
C CYS A 104 -3.37 -8.06 2.83
N ASN A 105 -2.64 -9.14 3.03
CA ASN A 105 -2.90 -10.41 2.38
C ASN A 105 -2.48 -11.59 3.27
N HIS A 106 -3.06 -12.76 3.03
CA HIS A 106 -2.74 -13.98 3.75
C HIS A 106 -2.85 -15.19 2.83
N ASN A 107 -2.20 -16.29 3.21
CA ASN A 107 -2.40 -17.58 2.57
C ASN A 107 -3.34 -18.42 3.42
N THR A 108 -4.35 -19.03 2.79
CA THR A 108 -5.27 -19.94 3.46
C THR A 108 -4.58 -21.26 3.82
N THR A 109 -4.99 -21.89 4.91
CA THR A 109 -4.46 -23.21 5.30
C THR A 109 -4.96 -24.32 4.38
N THR A 110 -6.12 -24.15 3.77
CA THR A 110 -6.82 -25.18 2.99
C THR A 110 -6.19 -25.39 1.62
N SER A 111 -6.02 -24.31 0.85
CA SER A 111 -5.48 -24.37 -0.52
C SER A 111 -4.05 -23.84 -0.63
N GLY A 112 -3.56 -23.11 0.38
CA GLY A 112 -2.33 -22.34 0.30
C GLY A 112 -2.45 -21.11 -0.61
N ALA A 113 -3.61 -20.87 -1.21
CA ALA A 113 -3.85 -19.72 -2.07
C ALA A 113 -3.83 -18.41 -1.28
N GLY A 114 -3.23 -17.38 -1.87
CA GLY A 114 -3.21 -16.05 -1.30
C GLY A 114 -4.55 -15.33 -1.51
N ARG A 115 -4.97 -14.53 -0.52
CA ARG A 115 -6.12 -13.63 -0.60
C ARG A 115 -5.80 -12.27 -0.02
N SER A 116 -6.09 -11.23 -0.78
CA SER A 116 -6.03 -9.85 -0.28
C SER A 116 -7.22 -9.56 0.63
N HIS A 117 -7.01 -8.67 1.59
CA HIS A 117 -8.02 -8.18 2.51
C HIS A 117 -7.58 -6.83 3.07
N VAL A 118 -8.38 -6.23 3.91
CA VAL A 118 -7.99 -5.06 4.67
C VAL A 118 -8.17 -5.31 6.16
N ILE A 119 -7.45 -4.53 6.95
CA ILE A 119 -7.75 -4.33 8.38
C ILE A 119 -8.04 -2.86 8.60
N TYR A 120 -8.77 -2.54 9.66
CA TYR A 120 -9.17 -1.17 9.92
C TYR A 120 -9.16 -0.83 11.42
N SER A 121 -9.14 0.48 11.70
CA SER A 121 -9.32 1.05 13.03
C SER A 121 -10.23 2.28 12.94
N ASP A 122 -11.17 2.40 13.88
CA ASP A 122 -12.10 3.53 13.99
C ASP A 122 -11.74 4.47 15.17
N ASP A 123 -10.65 4.17 15.89
CA ASP A 123 -10.22 4.85 17.12
C ASP A 123 -8.76 5.32 17.06
N LYS A 124 -8.33 5.78 15.88
CA LYS A 124 -6.98 6.32 15.64
C LYS A 124 -5.84 5.32 15.90
N GLY A 125 -6.12 4.01 15.70
CA GLY A 125 -5.13 2.94 15.81
C GLY A 125 -5.04 2.28 17.19
N GLU A 126 -5.94 2.59 18.12
CA GLU A 126 -5.97 1.95 19.44
C GLU A 126 -6.47 0.51 19.37
N THR A 127 -7.53 0.25 18.59
CA THR A 127 -8.02 -1.09 18.31
C THR A 127 -8.06 -1.37 16.81
N TRP A 128 -7.86 -2.63 16.45
CA TRP A 128 -7.79 -3.07 15.06
C TRP A 128 -8.70 -4.25 14.82
N HIS A 129 -9.32 -4.26 13.65
CA HIS A 129 -10.31 -5.24 13.23
C HIS A 129 -10.00 -5.79 11.85
N LEU A 130 -10.31 -7.07 11.64
CA LEU A 130 -10.30 -7.68 10.33
C LEU A 130 -11.46 -7.11 9.50
N GLY A 131 -11.16 -6.63 8.29
CA GLY A 131 -12.15 -6.21 7.30
C GLY A 131 -12.50 -7.32 6.30
N GLY A 132 -13.08 -6.93 5.18
CA GLY A 132 -13.50 -7.85 4.13
C GLY A 132 -12.34 -8.53 3.42
N ILE A 133 -12.48 -9.82 3.15
CA ILE A 133 -11.51 -10.67 2.45
C ILE A 133 -12.00 -10.87 1.00
N MET A 134 -11.10 -10.78 0.04
CA MET A 134 -11.41 -11.06 -1.37
C MET A 134 -11.85 -12.52 -1.57
N ASP A 135 -12.84 -12.71 -2.41
CA ASP A 135 -13.36 -14.04 -2.79
C ASP A 135 -12.54 -14.74 -3.89
N VAL A 136 -11.52 -14.06 -4.44
CA VAL A 136 -10.68 -14.56 -5.53
C VAL A 136 -9.32 -15.00 -5.00
N ASP A 137 -8.98 -16.26 -5.28
CA ASP A 137 -7.69 -16.85 -4.92
C ASP A 137 -6.52 -16.23 -5.73
N TYR A 138 -5.32 -16.31 -5.18
CA TYR A 138 -4.07 -15.77 -5.72
C TYR A 138 -4.04 -14.24 -5.85
N THR A 139 -4.91 -13.51 -5.16
CA THR A 139 -4.67 -12.10 -4.86
C THR A 139 -3.65 -11.98 -3.74
N ASN A 140 -2.81 -10.96 -3.78
CA ASN A 140 -1.61 -10.86 -2.95
C ASN A 140 -1.41 -9.41 -2.47
N GLU A 141 -0.17 -8.90 -2.52
CA GLU A 141 0.15 -7.52 -2.13
C GLU A 141 -0.83 -6.54 -2.76
N SER A 142 -1.41 -5.70 -1.92
CA SER A 142 -2.46 -4.78 -2.33
C SER A 142 -2.22 -3.39 -1.78
N THR A 143 -2.86 -2.42 -2.40
CA THR A 143 -2.83 -1.02 -2.04
C THR A 143 -4.26 -0.48 -2.10
N VAL A 144 -4.62 0.41 -1.18
CA VAL A 144 -5.99 0.92 -1.02
C VAL A 144 -6.02 2.42 -1.22
N THR A 145 -7.07 2.92 -1.85
CA THR A 145 -7.34 4.35 -1.95
C THR A 145 -8.82 4.62 -1.73
N GLU A 146 -9.15 5.85 -1.35
CA GLU A 146 -10.51 6.35 -1.32
C GLU A 146 -10.85 6.98 -2.68
N LEU A 147 -12.10 6.89 -3.09
CA LEU A 147 -12.64 7.52 -4.29
C LEU A 147 -13.41 8.79 -3.93
N SER A 148 -13.74 9.62 -4.91
CA SER A 148 -14.43 10.91 -4.69
C SER A 148 -15.78 10.80 -4.01
N ASN A 149 -16.45 9.67 -4.13
CA ASN A 149 -17.74 9.37 -3.50
C ASN A 149 -17.64 8.73 -2.11
N GLY A 150 -16.43 8.57 -1.56
CA GLY A 150 -16.17 7.92 -0.27
C GLY A 150 -16.04 6.40 -0.30
N ASP A 151 -16.24 5.76 -1.44
CA ASP A 151 -15.97 4.35 -1.61
C ASP A 151 -14.47 4.06 -1.52
N LEU A 152 -14.12 2.83 -1.21
CA LEU A 152 -12.72 2.37 -1.28
C LEU A 152 -12.48 1.57 -2.55
N MET A 153 -11.27 1.72 -3.12
CA MET A 153 -10.75 0.83 -4.16
C MET A 153 -9.53 0.09 -3.61
N LEU A 154 -9.57 -1.24 -3.63
CA LEU A 154 -8.42 -2.11 -3.38
C LEU A 154 -7.83 -2.55 -4.72
N ASN A 155 -6.57 -2.19 -4.96
CA ASN A 155 -5.82 -2.56 -6.16
C ASN A 155 -4.80 -3.65 -5.78
N MET A 156 -4.86 -4.79 -6.45
CA MET A 156 -4.21 -6.04 -6.01
C MET A 156 -3.26 -6.59 -7.06
N ARG A 157 -2.13 -7.07 -6.60
CA ARG A 157 -1.24 -7.97 -7.34
C ARG A 157 -1.91 -9.33 -7.51
N LYS A 158 -1.83 -9.91 -8.71
CA LYS A 158 -2.28 -11.28 -8.99
C LYS A 158 -1.08 -12.21 -9.06
N GLN A 159 -0.91 -13.07 -8.04
CA GLN A 159 0.30 -13.85 -7.83
C GLN A 159 0.51 -14.98 -8.85
N SER A 160 -0.57 -15.57 -9.35
CA SER A 160 -0.52 -16.69 -10.28
C SER A 160 -1.42 -16.39 -11.45
N ASP A 161 -0.88 -15.71 -12.46
CA ASP A 161 -1.67 -15.25 -13.59
C ASP A 161 -0.87 -15.19 -14.89
N THR A 162 -1.55 -15.48 -15.97
CA THR A 162 -1.09 -15.30 -17.35
C THR A 162 -1.43 -13.93 -17.90
N GLU A 163 -2.48 -13.28 -17.38
CA GLU A 163 -3.00 -11.99 -17.87
C GLU A 163 -2.06 -10.83 -17.63
N LYS A 164 -1.32 -10.84 -16.50
CA LYS A 164 -0.33 -9.79 -16.17
C LYS A 164 -0.91 -8.38 -16.10
N TYR A 165 -2.08 -8.28 -15.48
CA TYR A 165 -2.75 -7.02 -15.16
C TYR A 165 -3.14 -6.97 -13.68
N ARG A 166 -3.22 -5.75 -13.14
CA ARG A 166 -3.73 -5.52 -11.78
C ARG A 166 -5.20 -5.89 -11.69
N MET A 167 -5.62 -6.39 -10.52
CA MET A 167 -7.03 -6.56 -10.20
C MET A 167 -7.51 -5.47 -9.26
N VAL A 168 -8.78 -5.09 -9.37
CA VAL A 168 -9.42 -4.14 -8.45
C VAL A 168 -10.76 -4.67 -7.96
N SER A 169 -11.13 -4.21 -6.76
CA SER A 169 -12.44 -4.35 -6.17
C SER A 169 -12.80 -3.07 -5.43
N THR A 170 -14.08 -2.78 -5.27
CA THR A 170 -14.56 -1.58 -4.57
C THR A 170 -15.43 -1.96 -3.37
N SER A 171 -15.45 -1.09 -2.36
CA SER A 171 -16.24 -1.23 -1.13
C SER A 171 -16.99 0.07 -0.85
N THR A 172 -18.28 -0.03 -0.58
CA THR A 172 -19.16 1.10 -0.22
C THR A 172 -19.40 1.22 1.30
N ASP A 173 -18.88 0.29 2.08
CA ASP A 173 -19.07 0.17 3.53
C ASP A 173 -17.77 0.31 4.33
N GLY A 174 -16.78 1.01 3.76
CA GLY A 174 -15.50 1.27 4.41
C GLY A 174 -14.62 0.04 4.59
N GLY A 175 -14.70 -0.93 3.68
CA GLY A 175 -13.82 -2.10 3.61
C GLY A 175 -14.36 -3.35 4.32
N LEU A 176 -15.65 -3.39 4.69
CA LEU A 176 -16.24 -4.56 5.33
C LEU A 176 -16.67 -5.61 4.29
N THR A 177 -17.20 -5.15 3.15
CA THR A 177 -17.52 -6.02 2.01
C THR A 177 -16.97 -5.44 0.71
N TRP A 178 -16.77 -6.29 -0.28
CA TRP A 178 -16.13 -5.94 -1.54
C TRP A 178 -16.93 -6.47 -2.72
N THR A 179 -16.95 -5.71 -3.81
CA THR A 179 -17.48 -6.19 -5.10
C THR A 179 -16.63 -7.32 -5.66
N SER A 180 -17.14 -8.05 -6.64
CA SER A 180 -16.34 -9.04 -7.37
C SER A 180 -15.11 -8.40 -8.03
N CYS A 181 -13.96 -9.04 -7.91
CA CYS A 181 -12.71 -8.57 -8.47
C CYS A 181 -12.75 -8.55 -10.00
N LYS A 182 -12.16 -7.53 -10.60
CA LYS A 182 -12.00 -7.41 -12.06
C LYS A 182 -10.59 -6.98 -12.44
N TYR A 183 -10.14 -7.38 -13.61
CA TYR A 183 -8.90 -6.89 -14.20
C TYR A 183 -9.03 -5.42 -14.63
N THR A 184 -7.92 -4.71 -14.52
CA THR A 184 -7.75 -3.34 -15.04
C THR A 184 -6.94 -3.34 -16.32
N THR A 185 -6.65 -2.16 -16.86
CA THR A 185 -5.68 -1.97 -17.95
C THR A 185 -4.24 -1.74 -17.44
N LEU A 186 -4.04 -1.70 -16.12
CA LEU A 186 -2.74 -1.50 -15.49
C LEU A 186 -1.91 -2.79 -15.59
N LYS A 187 -0.86 -2.78 -16.38
CA LYS A 187 0.07 -3.91 -16.53
C LYS A 187 0.84 -4.16 -15.24
N GLU A 188 1.18 -5.44 -14.98
CA GLU A 188 2.07 -5.81 -13.89
C GLU A 188 2.90 -7.06 -14.20
N PRO A 189 4.18 -7.11 -13.79
CA PRO A 189 5.02 -8.30 -13.91
C PRO A 189 4.96 -9.16 -12.63
N ILE A 190 3.81 -9.31 -12.00
CA ILE A 190 3.66 -9.91 -10.66
C ILE A 190 4.52 -9.14 -9.65
N CYS A 191 4.18 -7.87 -9.43
CA CYS A 191 4.89 -6.96 -8.54
C CYS A 191 3.91 -6.14 -7.70
N GLN A 192 4.40 -5.61 -6.58
CA GLN A 192 3.67 -4.65 -5.77
C GLN A 192 3.41 -3.36 -6.57
N GLY A 193 2.41 -2.58 -6.17
CA GLY A 193 2.13 -1.24 -6.66
C GLY A 193 1.57 -0.37 -5.53
N SER A 194 1.64 0.92 -5.70
CA SER A 194 1.14 1.92 -4.75
C SER A 194 0.11 2.82 -5.42
N ILE A 195 -1.01 3.10 -4.74
CA ILE A 195 -2.12 3.94 -5.21
C ILE A 195 -2.39 5.05 -4.22
N LEU A 196 -2.68 6.26 -4.72
CA LEU A 196 -2.87 7.44 -3.89
C LEU A 196 -4.04 8.28 -4.42
N PHE A 197 -4.95 8.69 -3.55
CA PHE A 197 -5.89 9.78 -3.83
C PHE A 197 -5.14 11.10 -3.77
N TYR A 198 -4.98 11.76 -4.91
CA TYR A 198 -4.27 13.03 -5.00
C TYR A 198 -5.15 14.22 -4.62
N GLY A 199 -6.42 14.18 -4.98
CA GLY A 199 -7.40 15.23 -4.71
C GLY A 199 -8.60 15.13 -5.65
N LEU A 200 -9.45 16.15 -5.64
CA LEU A 200 -10.56 16.27 -6.57
C LEU A 200 -10.15 17.12 -7.79
N GLY A 201 -10.58 16.70 -8.96
CA GLY A 201 -10.54 17.52 -10.17
C GLY A 201 -11.63 18.59 -10.20
N ASP A 202 -11.61 19.46 -11.20
CA ASP A 202 -12.59 20.53 -11.39
C ASP A 202 -14.01 20.00 -11.62
N ASP A 203 -14.15 18.78 -12.09
CA ASP A 203 -15.43 18.09 -12.29
C ASP A 203 -15.92 17.32 -11.05
N GLY A 204 -15.19 17.42 -9.94
CA GLY A 204 -15.49 16.76 -8.68
C GLY A 204 -15.12 15.27 -8.62
N LYS A 205 -14.52 14.70 -9.67
CA LYS A 205 -14.02 13.33 -9.65
C LYS A 205 -12.63 13.26 -9.00
N GLY A 206 -12.30 12.05 -8.52
CA GLY A 206 -11.00 11.80 -7.90
C GLY A 206 -9.86 11.75 -8.90
N ILE A 207 -8.82 12.53 -8.64
CA ILE A 207 -7.52 12.35 -9.26
C ILE A 207 -6.78 11.28 -8.47
N ILE A 208 -6.52 10.14 -9.13
CA ILE A 208 -5.86 8.99 -8.52
C ILE A 208 -4.50 8.78 -9.20
N LEU A 209 -3.48 8.59 -8.39
CA LEU A 209 -2.14 8.23 -8.85
C LEU A 209 -1.86 6.76 -8.60
N PHE A 210 -1.15 6.10 -9.50
CA PHE A 210 -0.72 4.71 -9.36
C PHE A 210 0.72 4.53 -9.83
N SER A 211 1.53 3.86 -9.03
CA SER A 211 2.95 3.61 -9.28
C SER A 211 3.23 2.12 -9.26
N ASN A 212 3.81 1.59 -10.35
CA ASN A 212 4.29 0.22 -10.46
C ASN A 212 5.19 0.04 -11.69
N PRO A 213 5.86 -1.13 -11.87
CA PRO A 213 6.47 -1.49 -13.14
C PRO A 213 5.42 -1.64 -14.25
N ASP A 214 5.46 -0.79 -15.29
CA ASP A 214 4.55 -0.84 -16.45
C ASP A 214 5.04 -1.86 -17.48
N SER A 215 5.07 -3.10 -17.09
CA SER A 215 5.56 -4.23 -17.88
C SER A 215 4.73 -5.47 -17.55
N GLN A 216 4.64 -6.41 -18.48
CA GLN A 216 4.03 -7.71 -18.22
C GLN A 216 5.07 -8.82 -18.03
N THR A 217 6.35 -8.51 -18.19
CA THR A 217 7.43 -9.51 -18.17
C THR A 217 8.47 -9.27 -17.10
N ASN A 218 8.96 -8.04 -16.96
CA ASN A 218 10.09 -7.71 -16.13
C ASN A 218 9.75 -6.60 -15.13
N ARG A 219 10.46 -6.56 -14.01
CA ARG A 219 10.38 -5.47 -13.05
C ARG A 219 11.27 -4.32 -13.53
N ASN A 220 10.76 -3.57 -14.47
CA ASN A 220 11.38 -2.38 -15.05
C ASN A 220 10.30 -1.38 -15.50
N ASN A 221 10.73 -0.25 -16.02
CA ASN A 221 9.82 0.80 -16.48
C ASN A 221 8.80 1.21 -15.39
N ASN A 222 9.30 1.42 -14.16
CA ASN A 222 8.43 1.94 -13.12
C ASN A 222 7.85 3.28 -13.56
N THR A 223 6.53 3.36 -13.50
CA THR A 223 5.76 4.44 -14.08
C THR A 223 4.74 4.96 -13.08
N LEU A 224 4.72 6.26 -12.87
CA LEU A 224 3.65 6.96 -12.19
C LEU A 224 2.55 7.26 -13.21
N LYS A 225 1.35 6.78 -12.96
CA LYS A 225 0.17 6.97 -13.83
C LYS A 225 -0.89 7.78 -13.11
N MET A 226 -1.66 8.55 -13.87
CA MET A 226 -2.74 9.38 -13.36
C MET A 226 -4.07 9.03 -14.03
N SER A 227 -5.08 8.89 -13.19
CA SER A 227 -6.49 8.87 -13.57
C SER A 227 -7.13 10.15 -13.08
N GLU A 228 -8.02 10.71 -13.89
CA GLU A 228 -8.84 11.91 -13.56
C GLU A 228 -10.33 11.55 -13.42
N ASP A 229 -10.64 10.25 -13.29
CA ASP A 229 -12.00 9.72 -13.28
C ASP A 229 -12.17 8.56 -12.27
N ASP A 230 -11.64 8.73 -11.04
CA ASP A 230 -11.71 7.75 -9.96
C ASP A 230 -11.09 6.38 -10.30
N GLY A 231 -10.01 6.37 -11.07
CA GLY A 231 -9.28 5.15 -11.41
C GLY A 231 -9.92 4.31 -12.53
N VAL A 232 -10.89 4.88 -13.28
CA VAL A 232 -11.54 4.19 -14.39
C VAL A 232 -10.63 4.15 -15.62
N THR A 233 -10.03 5.30 -15.99
CA THR A 233 -9.07 5.38 -17.10
C THR A 233 -7.73 5.97 -16.65
N TRP A 234 -6.65 5.55 -17.31
CA TRP A 234 -5.27 5.93 -16.99
C TRP A 234 -4.61 6.51 -18.24
N LYS A 235 -4.68 7.83 -18.41
CA LYS A 235 -4.30 8.50 -19.67
C LYS A 235 -2.96 9.23 -19.60
N LYS A 236 -2.55 9.67 -18.42
CA LYS A 236 -1.32 10.41 -18.21
C LYS A 236 -0.32 9.60 -17.42
N GLN A 237 0.97 9.71 -17.76
CA GLN A 237 2.01 8.92 -17.12
C GLN A 237 3.38 9.59 -17.16
N TYR A 238 4.24 9.17 -16.23
CA TYR A 238 5.65 9.54 -16.17
C TYR A 238 6.48 8.31 -15.80
N SER A 239 7.36 7.86 -16.72
CA SER A 239 8.30 6.76 -16.45
C SER A 239 9.53 7.31 -15.74
N TYR A 240 9.91 6.70 -14.61
CA TYR A 240 11.01 7.18 -13.77
C TYR A 240 12.20 6.22 -13.65
N THR A 241 12.11 4.98 -14.12
CA THR A 241 13.25 4.05 -14.19
C THR A 241 13.63 3.66 -15.62
N GLY A 242 12.76 3.91 -16.60
CA GLY A 242 13.01 3.47 -17.98
C GLY A 242 13.23 1.96 -18.07
N SER A 243 14.28 1.53 -18.77
CA SER A 243 14.63 0.12 -18.94
C SER A 243 15.32 -0.52 -17.73
N ASP A 244 15.77 0.29 -16.78
CA ASP A 244 16.46 -0.20 -15.60
C ASP A 244 15.50 -0.93 -14.63
N TYR A 245 16.08 -1.75 -13.77
CA TYR A 245 15.30 -2.46 -12.75
C TYR A 245 14.58 -1.44 -11.87
N GLY A 246 13.29 -1.68 -11.68
CA GLY A 246 12.46 -1.00 -10.72
C GLY A 246 11.47 -2.02 -10.16
N GLY A 247 11.46 -2.18 -8.87
CA GLY A 247 10.58 -3.14 -8.20
C GLY A 247 9.45 -2.44 -7.47
N TYR A 248 9.46 -2.60 -6.17
CA TYR A 248 8.47 -2.00 -5.28
C TYR A 248 8.61 -0.48 -5.25
N SER A 249 7.49 0.19 -5.07
CA SER A 249 7.44 1.65 -4.91
C SER A 249 6.35 2.06 -3.95
N ASP A 250 6.53 3.23 -3.34
CA ASP A 250 5.48 3.91 -2.59
C ASP A 250 5.46 5.39 -2.93
N ILE A 251 4.27 6.00 -2.92
CA ILE A 251 4.04 7.38 -3.32
C ILE A 251 3.33 8.15 -2.21
N ALA A 252 3.71 9.41 -2.07
CA ALA A 252 3.07 10.33 -1.14
C ALA A 252 2.94 11.72 -1.76
N ARG A 253 1.93 12.47 -1.35
CA ARG A 253 1.73 13.86 -1.77
C ARG A 253 2.23 14.80 -0.69
N TYR A 254 3.05 15.77 -1.08
CA TYR A 254 3.41 16.90 -0.23
C TYR A 254 2.28 17.95 -0.19
N PRO A 255 2.28 18.83 0.84
CA PRO A 255 1.29 19.93 0.92
C PRO A 255 1.31 20.88 -0.27
N ASP A 256 2.46 21.06 -0.93
CA ASP A 256 2.62 21.89 -2.12
C ASP A 256 2.16 21.23 -3.43
N GLY A 257 1.69 19.98 -3.35
CA GLY A 257 1.23 19.21 -4.50
C GLY A 257 2.31 18.33 -5.15
N THR A 258 3.57 18.50 -4.80
CA THR A 258 4.66 17.64 -5.29
C THR A 258 4.41 16.20 -4.86
N ILE A 259 4.77 15.23 -5.70
CA ILE A 259 4.63 13.80 -5.44
C ILE A 259 6.02 13.24 -5.10
N GLY A 260 6.17 12.69 -3.89
CA GLY A 260 7.35 11.93 -3.50
C GLY A 260 7.18 10.48 -3.96
N VAL A 261 8.19 9.95 -4.65
CA VAL A 261 8.23 8.56 -5.13
C VAL A 261 9.45 7.88 -4.53
N LEU A 262 9.21 6.90 -3.65
CA LEU A 262 10.25 6.01 -3.10
C LEU A 262 10.19 4.68 -3.83
N TYR A 263 11.32 4.17 -4.33
CA TYR A 263 11.31 2.96 -5.13
C TYR A 263 12.60 2.16 -5.07
N GLU A 264 12.49 0.86 -5.30
CA GLU A 264 13.64 -0.01 -5.55
C GLU A 264 14.23 0.28 -6.93
N TYR A 265 15.56 0.38 -7.01
CA TYR A 265 16.27 0.57 -8.28
C TYR A 265 17.46 -0.37 -8.39
N GLY A 266 17.96 -0.55 -9.61
CA GLY A 266 19.20 -1.31 -9.86
C GLY A 266 19.43 -1.61 -11.34
N PHE A 267 20.55 -2.26 -11.60
CA PHE A 267 20.87 -2.80 -12.91
C PHE A 267 20.70 -4.33 -12.84
N LYS A 268 19.68 -4.88 -13.48
CA LYS A 268 19.27 -6.30 -13.47
C LYS A 268 18.60 -6.80 -12.18
N ASN A 269 18.98 -6.31 -11.01
CA ASN A 269 18.44 -6.69 -9.70
C ASN A 269 18.35 -5.46 -8.79
N ILE A 270 17.76 -5.63 -7.59
CA ILE A 270 17.73 -4.57 -6.58
C ILE A 270 19.16 -4.16 -6.24
N GLY A 271 19.49 -2.91 -6.52
CA GLY A 271 20.76 -2.28 -6.18
C GLY A 271 20.67 -1.33 -5.00
N GLY A 272 19.45 -0.89 -4.68
CA GLY A 272 19.21 0.04 -3.59
C GLY A 272 17.79 0.60 -3.61
N ILE A 273 17.60 1.65 -2.84
CA ILE A 273 16.36 2.41 -2.77
C ILE A 273 16.66 3.85 -3.23
N ALA A 274 15.85 4.37 -4.11
CA ALA A 274 15.91 5.73 -4.59
C ALA A 274 14.65 6.50 -4.23
N PHE A 275 14.80 7.80 -4.20
CA PHE A 275 13.71 8.74 -3.99
C PHE A 275 13.79 9.87 -5.00
N GLN A 276 12.65 10.29 -5.53
CA GLN A 276 12.55 11.48 -6.36
C GLN A 276 11.26 12.24 -6.13
N ASN A 277 11.29 13.51 -6.45
CA ASN A 277 10.11 14.36 -6.52
C ASN A 277 9.61 14.43 -7.96
N VAL A 278 8.31 14.36 -8.14
CA VAL A 278 7.63 14.46 -9.44
C VAL A 278 6.54 15.52 -9.33
N GLU A 279 6.53 16.45 -10.25
CA GLU A 279 5.45 17.43 -10.38
C GLU A 279 4.32 16.83 -11.22
N LEU A 280 3.06 17.15 -10.87
CA LEU A 280 1.90 16.64 -11.60
C LEU A 280 1.94 17.01 -13.10
N SER A 281 2.52 18.16 -13.44
CA SER A 281 2.72 18.66 -14.80
C SER A 281 3.67 17.79 -15.66
N GLN A 282 4.46 16.91 -15.04
CA GLN A 282 5.37 15.99 -15.75
C GLN A 282 4.63 14.74 -16.28
N LEU A 283 3.41 14.48 -15.81
CA LEU A 283 2.59 13.40 -16.33
C LEU A 283 1.90 13.85 -17.63
N GLN A 284 2.20 13.15 -18.72
CA GLN A 284 1.72 13.46 -20.08
C GLN A 284 0.95 12.27 -20.67
#